data_84a3d94394657509c6f63b6e530cebec
#
_entry.id   84a3d94394657509c6f63b6e530cebec
#
_cell.length_a   1.000
_cell.length_b   1.000
_cell.length_c   1.000
_cell.angle_alpha   90.00
_cell.angle_beta   90.00
_cell.angle_gamma   90.00
#
_symmetry.space_group_name_H-M   'P 1'
#
loop_
_entity.id
_entity.type
_entity.pdbx_description
1 polymer ?
#
loop_
_entity_poly.entity_id
_entity_poly.type
_entity_poly.pdbx_seq_one_letter_code
_entity_poly.pdbx_strand_id
1 'polypeptide(L)'
;MDQHNAPEGRSELTEMRDMLREFVRERDWSRFHSPKNLASALSVEASELLEPFTWLASGDKSELDETKLVAIRHEMADVLAYLVMLADSLDVDLHRALIEKMALNRAKYPADMVRGDARKYSEYKAADNKADKNKADENKAAGYKA
;
A
#
# COMPACT_ATOMS: atom_id res chain seq x y z
N MET A 1 -13.24 -12.60 30.58
CA MET A 1 -13.40 -11.35 29.79
C MET A 1 -12.29 -10.41 30.25
N ASP A 2 -11.09 -10.63 29.73
CA ASP A 2 -9.95 -9.74 30.01
C ASP A 2 -9.83 -8.74 28.87
N GLN A 3 -10.28 -7.52 29.14
CA GLN A 3 -9.98 -6.36 28.31
C GLN A 3 -8.48 -6.10 28.47
N HIS A 4 -7.72 -6.34 27.44
CA HIS A 4 -6.34 -5.88 27.31
C HIS A 4 -6.38 -4.35 27.32
N ASN A 5 -6.17 -3.79 28.49
CA ASN A 5 -5.97 -2.35 28.68
C ASN A 5 -4.57 -2.02 28.14
N ALA A 6 -4.47 -1.68 26.87
CA ALA A 6 -3.25 -1.12 26.30
C ALA A 6 -2.99 0.21 27.02
N PRO A 7 -1.75 0.53 27.43
CA PRO A 7 -1.44 1.81 28.07
C PRO A 7 -1.79 2.94 27.10
N GLU A 8 -2.59 3.89 27.57
CA GLU A 8 -2.95 5.11 26.83
C GLU A 8 -1.66 5.79 26.32
N GLY A 9 -1.48 5.85 24.99
CA GLY A 9 -0.56 6.78 24.36
C GLY A 9 0.45 6.29 23.32
N ARG A 10 0.71 4.99 23.15
CA ARG A 10 1.62 4.52 22.10
C ARG A 10 0.86 3.84 20.98
N SER A 11 1.09 4.28 19.72
CA SER A 11 0.57 3.57 18.58
C SER A 11 1.34 2.26 18.35
N GLU A 12 0.68 1.21 17.83
CA GLU A 12 1.33 -0.07 17.47
C GLU A 12 2.56 0.13 16.57
N LEU A 13 2.50 1.08 15.63
CA LEU A 13 3.65 1.43 14.79
C LEU A 13 4.83 1.98 15.60
N THR A 14 4.56 2.72 16.66
CA THR A 14 5.61 3.22 17.57
C THR A 14 6.27 2.07 18.33
N GLU A 15 5.49 1.12 18.79
CA GLU A 15 6.02 -0.06 19.50
C GLU A 15 6.85 -0.93 18.54
N MET A 16 6.38 -1.17 17.33
CA MET A 16 7.14 -1.90 16.29
C MET A 16 8.46 -1.20 15.96
N ARG A 17 8.44 0.11 15.78
CA ARG A 17 9.65 0.90 15.56
C ARG A 17 10.65 0.74 16.70
N ASP A 18 10.21 0.86 17.94
CA ASP A 18 11.08 0.80 19.11
C ASP A 18 11.69 -0.62 19.27
N MET A 19 10.92 -1.66 18.99
CA MET A 19 11.39 -3.06 18.94
C MET A 19 12.47 -3.23 17.86
N LEU A 20 12.27 -2.70 16.66
CA LEU A 20 13.21 -2.79 15.56
C LEU A 20 14.50 -1.99 15.85
N ARG A 21 14.39 -0.81 16.43
CA ARG A 21 15.55 -0.01 16.88
C ARG A 21 16.43 -0.79 17.88
N GLU A 22 15.79 -1.46 18.84
CA GLU A 22 16.49 -2.30 19.80
C GLU A 22 17.22 -3.45 19.12
N PHE A 23 16.53 -4.18 18.25
CA PHE A 23 17.10 -5.30 17.48
C PHE A 23 18.32 -4.86 16.66
N VAL A 24 18.24 -3.72 15.98
CA VAL A 24 19.34 -3.16 15.16
C VAL A 24 20.50 -2.70 16.03
N ARG A 25 20.21 -2.06 17.16
CA ARG A 25 21.21 -1.56 18.13
C ARG A 25 22.01 -2.69 18.74
N GLU A 26 21.37 -3.78 19.18
CA GLU A 26 22.04 -4.94 19.77
C GLU A 26 23.05 -5.59 18.83
N ARG A 27 22.88 -5.45 17.51
CA ARG A 27 23.72 -6.06 16.47
C ARG A 27 24.70 -5.09 15.83
N ASP A 28 24.71 -3.83 16.27
CA ASP A 28 25.49 -2.74 15.64
C ASP A 28 25.26 -2.64 14.12
N TRP A 29 24.00 -2.83 13.68
CA TRP A 29 23.65 -2.82 12.27
C TRP A 29 23.26 -1.44 11.72
N SER A 30 23.13 -0.42 12.56
CA SER A 30 22.76 0.94 12.16
C SER A 30 23.62 1.48 11.02
N ARG A 31 24.91 1.16 11.00
CA ARG A 31 25.87 1.57 9.95
C ARG A 31 25.57 0.97 8.57
N PHE A 32 24.80 -0.11 8.49
CA PHE A 32 24.41 -0.76 7.24
C PHE A 32 23.03 -0.33 6.75
N HIS A 33 22.22 0.31 7.60
CA HIS A 33 20.84 0.66 7.37
C HIS A 33 20.70 2.10 6.82
N SER A 34 21.42 2.42 5.73
CA SER A 34 21.12 3.65 4.99
C SER A 34 19.71 3.58 4.37
N PRO A 35 19.02 4.71 4.13
CA PRO A 35 17.71 4.70 3.47
C PRO A 35 17.70 3.93 2.14
N LYS A 36 18.76 4.05 1.35
CA LYS A 36 18.92 3.30 0.09
C LYS A 36 18.96 1.79 0.35
N ASN A 37 19.74 1.35 1.34
CA ASN A 37 19.89 -0.07 1.65
C ASN A 37 18.57 -0.64 2.21
N LEU A 38 17.89 0.10 3.07
CA LEU A 38 16.58 -0.29 3.61
C LEU A 38 15.51 -0.38 2.49
N ALA A 39 15.49 0.56 1.54
CA ALA A 39 14.60 0.50 0.39
C ALA A 39 14.92 -0.69 -0.53
N SER A 40 16.20 -1.03 -0.70
CA SER A 40 16.62 -2.22 -1.46
C SER A 40 16.19 -3.51 -0.77
N ALA A 41 16.41 -3.63 0.55
CA ALA A 41 15.97 -4.77 1.34
C ALA A 41 14.45 -4.93 1.30
N LEU A 42 13.68 -3.85 1.50
CA LEU A 42 12.23 -3.86 1.36
C LEU A 42 11.77 -4.43 0.02
N SER A 43 12.47 -4.09 -1.07
CA SER A 43 12.17 -4.63 -2.41
C SER A 43 12.45 -6.11 -2.53
N VAL A 44 13.48 -6.61 -1.86
CA VAL A 44 13.81 -8.06 -1.80
C VAL A 44 12.71 -8.80 -1.04
N GLU A 45 12.37 -8.38 0.18
CA GLU A 45 11.31 -9.01 0.98
C GLU A 45 9.95 -9.00 0.27
N ALA A 46 9.64 -7.91 -0.44
CA ALA A 46 8.42 -7.85 -1.26
C ALA A 46 8.45 -8.88 -2.41
N SER A 47 9.62 -9.22 -2.93
CA SER A 47 9.79 -10.26 -3.95
C SER A 47 9.69 -11.65 -3.33
N GLU A 48 10.24 -11.86 -2.14
CA GLU A 48 10.14 -13.12 -1.38
C GLU A 48 8.69 -13.38 -0.96
N LEU A 49 7.95 -12.36 -0.56
CA LEU A 49 6.50 -12.46 -0.33
C LEU A 49 5.72 -12.96 -1.56
N LEU A 50 6.19 -12.70 -2.78
CA LEU A 50 5.56 -13.18 -4.00
C LEU A 50 5.81 -14.68 -4.25
N GLU A 51 6.92 -15.24 -3.79
CA GLU A 51 7.32 -16.62 -4.09
C GLU A 51 6.24 -17.67 -3.78
N PRO A 52 5.58 -17.68 -2.59
CA PRO A 52 4.54 -18.64 -2.27
C PRO A 52 3.35 -18.64 -3.24
N PHE A 53 3.13 -17.54 -3.96
CA PHE A 53 2.02 -17.34 -4.88
C PHE A 53 2.36 -17.67 -6.34
N THR A 54 3.64 -17.81 -6.68
CA THR A 54 4.13 -17.88 -8.07
C THR A 54 3.42 -18.93 -8.93
N TRP A 55 3.05 -20.05 -8.34
CA TRP A 55 2.44 -21.19 -9.06
C TRP A 55 0.98 -21.43 -8.70
N LEU A 56 0.35 -20.50 -8.00
CA LEU A 56 -1.07 -20.57 -7.65
C LEU A 56 -1.92 -19.93 -8.76
N ALA A 57 -3.14 -20.40 -8.92
CA ALA A 57 -4.05 -19.87 -9.93
C ALA A 57 -4.58 -18.48 -9.54
N SER A 58 -5.01 -18.33 -8.28
CA SER A 58 -5.53 -17.07 -7.73
C SER A 58 -4.79 -16.61 -6.48
N GLY A 59 -4.19 -17.55 -5.73
CA GLY A 59 -3.64 -17.30 -4.40
C GLY A 59 -4.71 -17.20 -3.31
N ASP A 60 -5.90 -17.67 -3.59
CA ASP A 60 -6.97 -17.74 -2.59
C ASP A 60 -6.57 -18.63 -1.42
N LYS A 61 -7.14 -18.34 -0.25
CA LYS A 61 -6.83 -19.09 0.98
C LYS A 61 -7.03 -20.61 0.85
N SER A 62 -7.91 -21.05 -0.05
CA SER A 62 -8.15 -22.47 -0.36
C SER A 62 -6.99 -23.17 -1.08
N GLU A 63 -6.09 -22.40 -1.72
CA GLU A 63 -4.89 -22.91 -2.41
C GLU A 63 -3.66 -22.93 -1.49
N LEU A 64 -3.78 -22.40 -0.26
CA LEU A 64 -2.69 -22.24 0.68
C LEU A 64 -2.77 -23.32 1.77
N ASP A 65 -1.74 -24.13 1.86
CA ASP A 65 -1.52 -25.00 3.01
C ASP A 65 -0.94 -24.20 4.20
N GLU A 66 -0.87 -24.85 5.37
CA GLU A 66 -0.36 -24.24 6.59
C GLU A 66 1.10 -23.75 6.44
N THR A 67 1.93 -24.50 5.74
CA THR A 67 3.35 -24.17 5.51
C THR A 67 3.47 -22.88 4.71
N LYS A 68 2.70 -22.74 3.62
CA LYS A 68 2.67 -21.52 2.82
C LYS A 68 2.13 -20.33 3.62
N LEU A 69 1.08 -20.54 4.42
CA LEU A 69 0.52 -19.48 5.27
C LEU A 69 1.53 -18.98 6.31
N VAL A 70 2.33 -19.87 6.89
CA VAL A 70 3.41 -19.49 7.81
C VAL A 70 4.49 -18.68 7.07
N ALA A 71 4.94 -19.15 5.90
CA ALA A 71 5.92 -18.42 5.08
C ALA A 71 5.40 -17.02 4.73
N ILE A 72 4.22 -16.91 4.14
CA ILE A 72 3.58 -15.63 3.80
C ILE A 72 3.51 -14.68 5.01
N ARG A 73 3.17 -15.19 6.18
CA ARG A 73 3.10 -14.39 7.41
C ARG A 73 4.47 -13.82 7.80
N HIS A 74 5.53 -14.59 7.64
CA HIS A 74 6.88 -14.14 7.95
C HIS A 74 7.35 -13.09 6.94
N GLU A 75 7.17 -13.32 5.63
CA GLU A 75 7.54 -12.34 4.61
C GLU A 75 6.74 -11.03 4.74
N MET A 76 5.47 -11.10 5.11
CA MET A 76 4.70 -9.89 5.43
C MET A 76 5.28 -9.13 6.63
N ALA A 77 5.79 -9.84 7.64
CA ALA A 77 6.43 -9.23 8.79
C ALA A 77 7.77 -8.57 8.41
N ASP A 78 8.56 -9.19 7.52
CA ASP A 78 9.82 -8.64 7.06
C ASP A 78 9.60 -7.40 6.17
N VAL A 79 8.64 -7.43 5.26
CA VAL A 79 8.20 -6.25 4.49
C VAL A 79 7.81 -5.10 5.42
N LEU A 80 7.01 -5.39 6.46
CA LEU A 80 6.60 -4.38 7.45
C LEU A 80 7.81 -3.84 8.22
N ALA A 81 8.72 -4.71 8.67
CA ALA A 81 9.90 -4.33 9.43
C ALA A 81 10.79 -3.37 8.64
N TYR A 82 11.13 -3.69 7.39
CA TYR A 82 11.93 -2.80 6.54
C TYR A 82 11.20 -1.50 6.19
N LEU A 83 9.89 -1.53 6.00
CA LEU A 83 9.10 -0.31 5.79
C LEU A 83 9.13 0.61 7.01
N VAL A 84 8.97 0.06 8.22
CA VAL A 84 9.03 0.83 9.47
C VAL A 84 10.44 1.40 9.71
N MET A 85 11.49 0.60 9.48
CA MET A 85 12.88 1.07 9.60
C MET A 85 13.21 2.16 8.58
N LEU A 86 12.73 2.04 7.34
CA LEU A 86 12.92 3.07 6.31
C LEU A 86 12.20 4.37 6.69
N ALA A 87 10.96 4.26 7.15
CA ALA A 87 10.20 5.43 7.60
C ALA A 87 10.88 6.13 8.79
N ASP A 88 11.39 5.35 9.73
CA ASP A 88 12.16 5.86 10.88
C ASP A 88 13.44 6.58 10.44
N SER A 89 14.18 6.03 9.47
CA SER A 89 15.41 6.63 8.95
C SER A 89 15.19 7.95 8.19
N LEU A 90 13.97 8.22 7.77
CA LEU A 90 13.55 9.42 7.01
C LEU A 90 12.63 10.35 7.80
N ASP A 91 12.40 10.08 9.08
CA ASP A 91 11.46 10.83 9.94
C ASP A 91 10.02 10.89 9.35
N VAL A 92 9.59 9.83 8.69
CA VAL A 92 8.25 9.74 8.08
C VAL A 92 7.27 9.11 9.06
N ASP A 93 6.20 9.83 9.38
CA ASP A 93 5.02 9.28 10.07
C ASP A 93 4.15 8.50 9.06
N LEU A 94 4.22 7.16 9.11
CA LEU A 94 3.49 6.27 8.20
C LEU A 94 1.97 6.40 8.34
N HIS A 95 1.46 6.60 9.55
CA HIS A 95 0.03 6.75 9.78
C HIS A 95 -0.49 8.03 9.10
N ARG A 96 0.17 9.14 9.32
CA ARG A 96 -0.15 10.41 8.69
C ARG A 96 0.00 10.35 7.17
N ALA A 97 1.11 9.78 6.68
CA ALA A 97 1.36 9.61 5.25
C ALA A 97 0.25 8.79 4.57
N LEU A 98 -0.23 7.73 5.23
CA LEU A 98 -1.33 6.91 4.72
C LEU A 98 -2.65 7.72 4.65
N ILE A 99 -2.98 8.48 5.70
CA ILE A 99 -4.18 9.34 5.72
C ILE A 99 -4.14 10.34 4.58
N GLU A 100 -3.03 11.05 4.41
CA GLU A 100 -2.82 12.02 3.32
C GLU A 100 -2.94 11.34 1.94
N LYS A 101 -2.31 10.18 1.77
CA LYS A 101 -2.38 9.41 0.53
C LYS A 101 -3.78 8.92 0.22
N MET A 102 -4.53 8.48 1.23
CA MET A 102 -5.93 8.07 1.04
C MET A 102 -6.85 9.23 0.65
N ALA A 103 -6.63 10.44 1.17
CA ALA A 103 -7.35 11.62 0.73
C ALA A 103 -7.10 11.92 -0.76
N LEU A 104 -5.83 11.86 -1.20
CA LEU A 104 -5.46 12.03 -2.61
C LEU A 104 -6.08 10.93 -3.49
N ASN A 105 -6.06 9.68 -3.04
CA ASN A 105 -6.64 8.56 -3.79
C ASN A 105 -8.16 8.70 -3.93
N ARG A 106 -8.88 9.10 -2.89
CA ARG A 106 -10.32 9.36 -2.95
C ARG A 106 -10.67 10.48 -3.94
N ALA A 107 -9.88 11.55 -3.96
CA ALA A 107 -10.05 12.63 -4.94
C ALA A 107 -9.76 12.15 -6.38
N LYS A 108 -8.76 11.28 -6.54
CA LYS A 108 -8.36 10.74 -7.84
C LYS A 108 -9.33 9.69 -8.39
N TYR A 109 -9.94 8.90 -7.49
CA TYR A 109 -10.84 7.79 -7.81
C TYR A 109 -12.17 7.96 -7.06
N PRO A 110 -13.06 8.89 -7.49
CA PRO A 110 -14.38 9.04 -6.90
C PRO A 110 -15.16 7.72 -6.98
N ALA A 111 -15.74 7.28 -5.85
CA ALA A 111 -16.37 5.97 -5.74
C ALA A 111 -17.49 5.74 -6.77
N ASP A 112 -18.26 6.81 -7.07
CA ASP A 112 -19.37 6.73 -8.02
C ASP A 112 -18.90 6.52 -9.47
N MET A 113 -17.68 6.97 -9.79
CA MET A 113 -17.10 6.82 -11.14
C MET A 113 -16.39 5.49 -11.35
N VAL A 114 -15.81 4.91 -10.28
CA VAL A 114 -14.92 3.74 -10.40
C VAL A 114 -15.48 2.46 -9.80
N ARG A 115 -16.70 2.47 -9.30
CA ARG A 115 -17.33 1.32 -8.65
C ARG A 115 -17.37 0.10 -9.58
N GLY A 116 -16.71 -0.99 -9.17
CA GLY A 116 -16.64 -2.23 -9.94
C GLY A 116 -15.68 -2.21 -11.12
N ASP A 117 -14.85 -1.16 -11.25
CA ASP A 117 -13.88 -1.01 -12.33
C ASP A 117 -12.48 -0.69 -11.75
N ALA A 118 -11.43 -1.40 -12.19
CA ALA A 118 -10.07 -1.30 -11.70
C ALA A 118 -9.08 -0.72 -12.73
N ARG A 119 -9.58 0.00 -13.74
CA ARG A 119 -8.72 0.64 -14.76
C ARG A 119 -7.80 1.68 -14.15
N LYS A 120 -6.75 2.05 -14.90
CA LYS A 120 -5.85 3.15 -14.51
C LYS A 120 -6.55 4.50 -14.64
N TYR A 121 -6.17 5.47 -13.79
CA TYR A 121 -6.75 6.83 -13.81
C TYR A 121 -6.67 7.53 -15.18
N SER A 122 -5.60 7.30 -15.94
CA SER A 122 -5.46 7.84 -17.30
C SER A 122 -6.57 7.39 -18.26
N GLU A 123 -7.09 6.18 -18.05
CA GLU A 123 -8.16 5.60 -18.88
C GLU A 123 -9.53 6.23 -18.53
N TYR A 124 -9.77 6.57 -17.24
CA TYR A 124 -10.95 7.33 -16.83
C TYR A 124 -10.94 8.73 -17.42
N LYS A 125 -9.83 9.46 -17.31
CA LYS A 125 -9.70 10.81 -17.93
C LYS A 125 -9.91 10.80 -19.42
N ALA A 126 -9.43 9.80 -20.12
CA ALA A 126 -9.62 9.69 -21.57
C ALA A 126 -11.10 9.43 -21.93
N ALA A 127 -11.82 8.65 -21.12
CA ALA A 127 -13.24 8.38 -21.31
C ALA A 127 -14.10 9.63 -21.04
N ASP A 128 -13.84 10.38 -19.96
CA ASP A 128 -14.54 11.63 -19.65
C ASP A 128 -14.35 12.69 -20.74
N ASN A 129 -13.11 12.90 -21.18
CA ASN A 129 -12.83 13.85 -22.27
C ASN A 129 -13.52 13.47 -23.60
N LYS A 130 -13.72 12.17 -23.84
CA LYS A 130 -14.42 11.68 -25.03
C LYS A 130 -15.94 11.87 -24.91
N ALA A 131 -16.50 11.65 -23.71
CA ALA A 131 -17.91 11.87 -23.43
C ALA A 131 -18.29 13.36 -23.53
N ASP A 132 -17.46 14.26 -23.00
CA ASP A 132 -17.66 15.70 -23.07
C ASP A 132 -17.57 16.24 -24.52
N LYS A 133 -16.62 15.72 -25.32
CA LYS A 133 -16.56 16.06 -26.76
C LYS A 133 -17.80 15.62 -27.52
N ASN A 134 -18.27 14.39 -27.30
CA ASN A 134 -19.46 13.87 -27.96
C ASN A 134 -20.69 14.70 -27.59
N LYS A 135 -20.89 15.08 -26.32
CA LYS A 135 -21.98 15.98 -25.88
C LYS A 135 -21.89 17.38 -26.50
N ALA A 136 -20.67 17.91 -26.65
CA ALA A 136 -20.46 19.22 -27.28
C ALA A 136 -20.79 19.15 -28.78
N ASP A 137 -20.48 18.07 -29.49
CA ASP A 137 -20.77 17.90 -30.90
C ASP A 137 -22.27 17.63 -31.14
N GLU A 138 -22.96 16.88 -30.27
CA GLU A 138 -24.41 16.68 -30.31
C GLU A 138 -25.17 17.99 -30.09
N ASN A 139 -24.74 18.82 -29.12
CA ASN A 139 -25.35 20.15 -28.89
C ASN A 139 -25.14 21.11 -30.06
N LYS A 140 -23.99 21.08 -30.75
CA LYS A 140 -23.75 21.83 -31.98
C LYS A 140 -24.65 21.36 -33.13
N ALA A 141 -24.83 20.04 -33.26
CA ALA A 141 -25.69 19.48 -34.30
C ALA A 141 -27.19 19.79 -34.07
N ALA A 142 -27.63 19.88 -32.82
CA ALA A 142 -29.00 20.27 -32.44
C ALA A 142 -29.29 21.77 -32.65
N GLY A 143 -28.27 22.63 -32.47
CA GLY A 143 -28.40 24.08 -32.66
C GLY A 143 -28.47 24.55 -34.14
N TYR A 144 -28.18 23.65 -35.10
CA TYR A 144 -28.25 23.96 -36.54
C TYR A 144 -29.62 23.61 -37.18
N LYS A 145 -30.61 23.20 -36.38
CA LYS A 145 -31.97 22.83 -36.84
C LYS A 145 -33.05 23.80 -36.38
N ALA A 146 -32.73 25.07 -36.17
CA ALA A 146 -33.66 26.14 -35.87
C ALA A 146 -33.62 27.21 -36.95
#